data_13dbe7bd28f92f6937a0ca24cc0fbe3d
#
_entry.id   13dbe7bd28f92f6937a0ca24cc0fbe3d
#
_cell.length_a   1.000
_cell.length_b   1.000
_cell.length_c   1.000
_cell.angle_alpha   90.00
_cell.angle_beta   90.00
_cell.angle_gamma   90.00
#
_symmetry.space_group_name_H-M   'P 1'
#
loop_
_entity.id
_entity.type
_entity.pdbx_description
1 polymer ?
#
loop_
_entity_poly.entity_id
_entity_poly.type
_entity_poly.pdbx_seq_one_letter_code
_entity_poly.pdbx_strand_id
1 'polypeptide(L)'
;MVNVTKKISESGNDKILVTERGASFGYNTLVSDMRSLPIMAKNGYPVIFDATHSVQQPGGQGESSGGQREFVEYLARAAVAVGVAGVFIETHQDPDNAPSDGPNMVPLNKLENLLKQLHDIDTVSYTHLTLPTKA
;
A
#
# COMPACT_ATOMS: atom_id res chain seq x y z
N MET A 1 16.02 2.48 2.62
CA MET A 1 15.16 3.67 2.36
C MET A 1 15.85 4.99 2.76
N VAL A 2 16.51 5.11 3.92
CA VAL A 2 17.24 6.36 4.36
C VAL A 2 18.15 6.95 3.28
N ASN A 3 18.96 6.12 2.64
CA ASN A 3 19.87 6.61 1.60
C ASN A 3 19.15 7.15 0.35
N VAL A 4 17.97 6.63 0.04
CA VAL A 4 17.17 7.08 -1.12
C VAL A 4 16.57 8.45 -0.82
N THR A 5 15.91 8.61 0.32
CA THR A 5 15.30 9.89 0.74
C THR A 5 16.36 10.98 0.90
N LYS A 6 17.53 10.64 1.45
CA LYS A 6 18.68 11.56 1.57
C LYS A 6 19.13 12.08 0.19
N LYS A 7 19.30 11.21 -0.80
CA LYS A 7 19.70 11.62 -2.16
C LYS A 7 18.69 12.58 -2.80
N ILE A 8 17.38 12.34 -2.59
CA ILE A 8 16.32 13.21 -3.13
C ILE A 8 16.37 14.57 -2.44
N SER A 9 16.44 14.60 -1.11
CA SER A 9 16.53 15.84 -0.33
C SER A 9 17.79 16.64 -0.69
N GLU A 10 18.94 16.00 -0.80
CA GLU A 10 20.20 16.63 -1.22
C GLU A 10 20.14 17.22 -2.65
N SER A 11 19.22 16.73 -3.50
CA SER A 11 18.95 17.32 -4.82
C SER A 11 18.03 18.53 -4.78
N GLY A 12 17.57 18.94 -3.60
CA GLY A 12 16.75 20.14 -3.38
C GLY A 12 15.24 19.88 -3.35
N ASN A 13 14.78 18.63 -3.21
CA ASN A 13 13.36 18.31 -3.10
C ASN A 13 13.07 17.56 -1.79
N ASP A 14 12.41 18.25 -0.85
CA ASP A 14 11.98 17.68 0.43
C ASP A 14 10.51 17.21 0.42
N LYS A 15 9.80 17.36 -0.70
CA LYS A 15 8.43 16.85 -0.86
C LYS A 15 8.47 15.39 -1.29
N ILE A 16 8.71 14.51 -0.33
CA ILE A 16 8.96 13.09 -0.56
C ILE A 16 7.85 12.26 0.06
N LEU A 17 7.30 11.32 -0.70
CA LEU A 17 6.48 10.21 -0.23
C LEU A 17 7.28 8.91 -0.33
N VAL A 18 7.21 8.08 0.70
CA VAL A 18 7.87 6.77 0.72
C VAL A 18 6.82 5.70 0.54
N THR A 19 7.01 4.83 -0.45
CA THR A 19 6.01 3.80 -0.78
C THR A 19 6.52 2.40 -0.43
N GLU A 20 5.69 1.62 0.27
CA GLU A 20 5.88 0.20 0.53
C GLU A 20 4.97 -0.63 -0.39
N ARG A 21 5.54 -1.61 -1.08
CA ARG A 21 4.81 -2.55 -1.94
C ARG A 21 5.15 -4.02 -1.69
N GLY A 22 5.87 -4.33 -0.63
CA GLY A 22 6.35 -5.67 -0.32
C GLY A 22 7.74 -5.96 -0.86
N ALA A 23 8.27 -7.09 -0.43
CA ALA A 23 9.56 -7.63 -0.83
C ALA A 23 9.39 -9.04 -1.40
N SER A 24 10.27 -9.42 -2.33
CA SER A 24 10.26 -10.76 -2.92
C SER A 24 10.48 -11.83 -1.84
N PHE A 25 9.63 -12.85 -1.84
CA PHE A 25 9.71 -13.98 -0.94
C PHE A 25 9.31 -15.27 -1.68
N GLY A 26 10.26 -16.19 -1.83
CA GLY A 26 10.03 -17.39 -2.62
C GLY A 26 9.88 -17.12 -4.13
N TYR A 27 9.15 -17.99 -4.80
CA TYR A 27 8.94 -17.90 -6.24
C TYR A 27 7.70 -17.04 -6.56
N ASN A 28 7.89 -15.98 -7.35
CA ASN A 28 6.82 -15.14 -7.89
C ASN A 28 5.84 -14.59 -6.82
N THR A 29 6.32 -14.38 -5.59
CA THR A 29 5.49 -13.93 -4.48
C THR A 29 6.13 -12.72 -3.80
N LEU A 30 5.29 -11.77 -3.38
CA LEU A 30 5.65 -10.64 -2.53
C LEU A 30 5.04 -10.81 -1.15
N VAL A 31 5.78 -10.38 -0.13
CA VAL A 31 5.30 -10.32 1.26
C VAL A 31 5.45 -8.90 1.77
N SER A 32 4.39 -8.37 2.36
CA SER A 32 4.38 -7.07 3.02
C SER A 32 4.61 -7.25 4.52
N ASP A 33 5.76 -6.79 5.00
CA ASP A 33 6.03 -6.73 6.44
C ASP A 33 5.43 -5.45 7.01
N MET A 34 4.32 -5.56 7.74
CA MET A 34 3.64 -4.41 8.33
C MET A 34 4.52 -3.60 9.28
N ARG A 35 5.60 -4.18 9.84
CA ARG A 35 6.59 -3.45 10.65
C ARG A 35 7.40 -2.46 9.81
N SER A 36 7.51 -2.69 8.51
CA SER A 36 8.24 -1.78 7.62
C SER A 36 7.61 -0.39 7.60
N LEU A 37 6.29 -0.28 7.77
CA LEU A 37 5.55 0.98 7.72
C LEU A 37 5.99 1.95 8.84
N PRO A 38 5.91 1.60 10.12
CA PRO A 38 6.42 2.48 11.19
C PRO A 38 7.95 2.65 11.15
N ILE A 39 8.70 1.66 10.65
CA ILE A 39 10.16 1.79 10.49
C ILE A 39 10.48 2.88 9.47
N MET A 40 9.81 2.89 8.32
CA MET A 40 10.01 3.92 7.30
C MET A 40 9.52 5.30 7.75
N ALA A 41 8.43 5.37 8.51
CA ALA A 41 7.89 6.63 9.05
C ALA A 41 8.89 7.36 9.97
N LYS A 42 9.80 6.62 10.63
CA LYS A 42 10.87 7.21 11.45
C LYS A 42 11.83 8.12 10.67
N ASN A 43 11.85 8.00 9.35
CA ASN A 43 12.65 8.89 8.49
C ASN A 43 12.04 10.29 8.32
N GLY A 44 10.85 10.54 8.89
CA GLY A 44 10.17 11.82 8.85
C GLY A 44 9.38 12.12 7.59
N TYR A 45 9.24 11.17 6.67
CA TYR A 45 8.45 11.31 5.45
C TYR A 45 7.15 10.49 5.53
N PRO A 46 6.06 10.97 4.90
CA PRO A 46 4.81 10.21 4.84
C PRO A 46 5.00 8.88 4.12
N VAL A 47 4.43 7.82 4.69
CA VAL A 47 4.50 6.47 4.12
C VAL A 47 3.19 6.14 3.43
N ILE A 48 3.28 5.72 2.17
CA ILE A 48 2.18 5.24 1.36
C ILE A 48 2.27 3.72 1.26
N PHE A 49 1.16 3.03 1.45
CA PHE A 49 1.08 1.60 1.16
C PHE A 49 0.48 1.38 -0.22
N ASP A 50 1.22 0.71 -1.09
CA ASP A 50 0.75 0.32 -2.42
C ASP A 50 0.00 -1.01 -2.32
N ALA A 51 -1.32 -0.95 -2.21
CA ALA A 51 -2.17 -2.12 -2.07
C ALA A 51 -2.36 -2.89 -3.39
N THR A 52 -2.15 -2.23 -4.52
CA THR A 52 -2.25 -2.84 -5.85
C THR A 52 -1.06 -3.75 -6.13
N HIS A 53 0.16 -3.21 -6.05
CA HIS A 53 1.35 -3.95 -6.43
C HIS A 53 1.87 -4.87 -5.31
N SER A 54 1.38 -4.74 -4.08
CA SER A 54 1.72 -5.66 -2.99
C SER A 54 1.19 -7.08 -3.19
N VAL A 55 0.15 -7.25 -4.01
CA VAL A 55 -0.45 -8.56 -4.35
C VAL A 55 -0.03 -9.07 -5.73
N GLN A 56 0.89 -8.38 -6.39
CA GLN A 56 1.43 -8.78 -7.67
C GLN A 56 2.24 -10.08 -7.54
N GLN A 57 2.14 -10.92 -8.56
CA GLN A 57 2.97 -12.11 -8.71
C GLN A 57 3.92 -11.91 -9.89
N PRO A 58 5.11 -11.34 -9.67
CA PRO A 58 6.05 -11.02 -10.73
C PRO A 58 6.44 -12.28 -11.51
N GLY A 59 6.22 -12.26 -12.85
CA GLY A 59 6.49 -13.42 -13.71
C GLY A 59 5.56 -14.62 -13.52
N GLY A 60 4.47 -14.48 -12.75
CA GLY A 60 3.54 -15.57 -12.47
C GLY A 60 2.78 -16.12 -13.67
N GLN A 61 2.75 -15.37 -14.78
CA GLN A 61 2.14 -15.76 -16.06
C GLN A 61 3.16 -15.81 -17.20
N GLY A 62 4.42 -16.10 -16.90
CA GLY A 62 5.50 -16.14 -17.89
C GLY A 62 5.94 -14.73 -18.32
N GLU A 63 5.44 -14.23 -19.47
CA GLU A 63 5.80 -12.89 -19.98
C GLU A 63 5.06 -11.75 -19.27
N SER A 64 4.01 -12.03 -18.50
CA SER A 64 3.25 -11.04 -17.73
C SER A 64 3.24 -11.36 -16.24
N SER A 65 3.04 -10.32 -15.42
CA SER A 65 2.83 -10.49 -13.99
C SER A 65 1.40 -10.96 -13.73
N GLY A 66 1.26 -11.99 -12.88
CA GLY A 66 0.00 -12.34 -12.26
C GLY A 66 -0.32 -11.46 -11.07
N GLY A 67 -1.43 -11.72 -10.40
CA GLY A 67 -1.82 -11.00 -9.19
C GLY A 67 -2.98 -11.66 -8.47
N GLN A 68 -3.15 -11.25 -7.22
CA GLN A 68 -4.15 -11.81 -6.31
C GLN A 68 -5.02 -10.68 -5.73
N ARG A 69 -5.85 -10.04 -6.59
CA ARG A 69 -6.69 -8.88 -6.21
C ARG A 69 -7.57 -9.12 -4.99
N GLU A 70 -7.92 -10.38 -4.70
CA GLU A 70 -8.70 -10.74 -3.53
C GLU A 70 -8.03 -10.34 -2.20
N PHE A 71 -6.71 -10.16 -2.17
CA PHE A 71 -5.97 -9.75 -0.98
C PHE A 71 -5.75 -8.24 -0.86
N VAL A 72 -6.08 -7.44 -1.88
CA VAL A 72 -5.92 -5.97 -1.85
C VAL A 72 -6.66 -5.38 -0.66
N GLU A 73 -7.91 -5.75 -0.45
CA GLU A 73 -8.74 -5.25 0.66
C GLU A 73 -8.10 -5.58 2.02
N TYR A 74 -7.64 -6.82 2.22
CA TYR A 74 -7.04 -7.26 3.48
C TYR A 74 -5.77 -6.49 3.82
N LEU A 75 -4.87 -6.34 2.84
CA LEU A 75 -3.60 -5.64 3.05
C LEU A 75 -3.81 -4.13 3.20
N ALA A 76 -4.71 -3.52 2.43
CA ALA A 76 -5.05 -2.11 2.58
C ALA A 76 -5.60 -1.81 3.97
N ARG A 77 -6.53 -2.63 4.47
CA ARG A 77 -7.09 -2.49 5.82
C ARG A 77 -6.02 -2.63 6.90
N ALA A 78 -5.13 -3.61 6.77
CA ALA A 78 -4.02 -3.79 7.71
C ALA A 78 -3.10 -2.58 7.74
N ALA A 79 -2.72 -2.05 6.57
CA ALA A 79 -1.86 -0.88 6.46
C ALA A 79 -2.50 0.38 7.07
N VAL A 80 -3.79 0.62 6.81
CA VAL A 80 -4.54 1.74 7.42
C VAL A 80 -4.60 1.60 8.93
N ALA A 81 -4.85 0.38 9.44
CA ALA A 81 -4.85 0.12 10.89
C ALA A 81 -3.48 0.36 11.54
N VAL A 82 -2.37 0.15 10.82
CA VAL A 82 -1.02 0.50 11.28
C VAL A 82 -0.81 2.01 11.33
N GLY A 83 -1.52 2.77 10.50
CA GLY A 83 -1.45 4.24 10.48
C GLY A 83 -0.58 4.81 9.37
N VAL A 84 -0.67 4.27 8.14
CA VAL A 84 -0.02 4.87 6.96
C VAL A 84 -0.62 6.23 6.62
N ALA A 85 0.17 7.08 5.98
CA ALA A 85 -0.29 8.41 5.54
C ALA A 85 -1.24 8.35 4.34
N GLY A 86 -1.20 7.27 3.58
CA GLY A 86 -2.11 7.05 2.45
C GLY A 86 -1.99 5.66 1.87
N VAL A 87 -2.93 5.32 1.00
CA VAL A 87 -2.96 4.03 0.27
C VAL A 87 -3.03 4.33 -1.22
N PHE A 88 -2.20 3.62 -1.99
CA PHE A 88 -2.26 3.62 -3.45
C PHE A 88 -3.12 2.43 -3.92
N ILE A 89 -4.13 2.70 -4.73
CA ILE A 89 -5.04 1.70 -5.28
C ILE A 89 -5.28 2.00 -6.76
N GLU A 90 -5.00 1.03 -7.62
CA GLU A 90 -5.42 1.07 -9.01
C GLU A 90 -6.81 0.46 -9.17
N THR A 91 -7.62 1.07 -10.03
CA THR A 91 -8.98 0.64 -10.31
C THR A 91 -9.29 0.76 -11.80
N HIS A 92 -10.16 -0.11 -12.29
CA HIS A 92 -10.62 -0.12 -13.66
C HIS A 92 -12.07 -0.61 -13.71
N GLN A 93 -12.86 -0.14 -14.68
CA GLN A 93 -14.24 -0.60 -14.87
C GLN A 93 -14.31 -2.06 -15.28
N ASP A 94 -13.29 -2.56 -15.97
CA ASP A 94 -13.15 -3.95 -16.41
C ASP A 94 -11.68 -4.38 -16.26
N PRO A 95 -11.25 -4.77 -15.04
CA PRO A 95 -9.86 -5.08 -14.76
C PRO A 95 -9.28 -6.22 -15.60
N ASP A 96 -10.11 -7.19 -15.99
CA ASP A 96 -9.65 -8.36 -16.72
C ASP A 96 -9.27 -8.02 -18.18
N ASN A 97 -9.76 -6.91 -18.69
CA ASN A 97 -9.42 -6.35 -20.01
C ASN A 97 -8.56 -5.08 -19.91
N ALA A 98 -8.00 -4.77 -18.73
CA ALA A 98 -7.10 -3.65 -18.58
C ALA A 98 -5.76 -3.87 -19.32
N PRO A 99 -5.13 -2.82 -19.85
CA PRO A 99 -3.89 -2.95 -20.62
C PRO A 99 -2.70 -3.44 -19.79
N SER A 100 -2.72 -3.25 -18.46
CA SER A 100 -1.68 -3.74 -17.53
C SER A 100 -2.30 -3.96 -16.15
N ASP A 101 -1.63 -4.73 -15.31
CA ASP A 101 -1.94 -4.94 -13.88
C ASP A 101 -3.38 -5.36 -13.54
N GLY A 102 -4.15 -5.79 -14.54
CA GLY A 102 -5.54 -6.22 -14.37
C GLY A 102 -5.77 -7.17 -13.21
N PRO A 103 -4.94 -8.23 -13.01
CA PRO A 103 -5.08 -9.17 -11.89
C PRO A 103 -4.95 -8.54 -10.49
N ASN A 104 -4.42 -7.31 -10.40
CA ASN A 104 -4.23 -6.58 -9.14
C ASN A 104 -5.25 -5.47 -8.92
N MET A 105 -5.91 -5.01 -9.98
CA MET A 105 -6.81 -3.87 -9.92
C MET A 105 -8.12 -4.17 -9.22
N VAL A 106 -8.59 -3.20 -8.44
CA VAL A 106 -9.92 -3.23 -7.84
C VAL A 106 -10.96 -2.87 -8.91
N PRO A 107 -12.04 -3.67 -9.09
CA PRO A 107 -13.14 -3.26 -9.94
C PRO A 107 -13.75 -1.95 -9.46
N LEU A 108 -14.00 -1.01 -10.40
CA LEU A 108 -14.47 0.34 -10.06
C LEU A 108 -15.76 0.33 -9.23
N ASN A 109 -16.67 -0.61 -9.50
CA ASN A 109 -17.92 -0.76 -8.76
C ASN A 109 -17.75 -1.24 -7.31
N LYS A 110 -16.55 -1.71 -6.92
CA LYS A 110 -16.22 -2.11 -5.55
C LYS A 110 -15.41 -1.05 -4.79
N LEU A 111 -14.87 -0.06 -5.51
CA LEU A 111 -13.95 0.93 -4.95
C LEU A 111 -14.61 1.77 -3.85
N GLU A 112 -15.85 2.24 -4.07
CA GLU A 112 -16.54 3.07 -3.08
C GLU A 112 -16.69 2.36 -1.73
N ASN A 113 -17.08 1.09 -1.73
CA ASN A 113 -17.23 0.31 -0.51
C ASN A 113 -15.88 0.11 0.20
N LEU A 114 -14.82 -0.17 -0.57
CA LEU A 114 -13.47 -0.30 -0.02
C LEU A 114 -13.01 1.01 0.62
N LEU A 115 -13.19 2.15 -0.04
CA LEU A 115 -12.80 3.45 0.50
C LEU A 115 -13.55 3.80 1.79
N LYS A 116 -14.84 3.47 1.88
CA LYS A 116 -15.62 3.64 3.11
C LYS A 116 -15.04 2.82 4.26
N GLN A 117 -14.73 1.54 4.02
CA GLN A 117 -14.11 0.68 5.03
C GLN A 117 -12.76 1.23 5.50
N LEU A 118 -11.90 1.67 4.58
CA LEU A 118 -10.60 2.24 4.92
C LEU A 118 -10.75 3.53 5.72
N HIS A 119 -11.68 4.40 5.37
CA HIS A 119 -11.98 5.61 6.11
C HIS A 119 -12.46 5.33 7.53
N ASP A 120 -13.34 4.35 7.70
CA ASP A 120 -13.85 3.96 9.02
C ASP A 120 -12.72 3.42 9.91
N ILE A 121 -11.82 2.59 9.37
CA ILE A 121 -10.65 2.07 10.09
C ILE A 121 -9.70 3.22 10.44
N ASP A 122 -9.42 4.14 9.52
CA ASP A 122 -8.55 5.28 9.77
C ASP A 122 -9.09 6.15 10.90
N THR A 123 -10.38 6.46 10.88
CA THR A 123 -11.04 7.24 11.92
C THR A 123 -10.89 6.62 13.30
N VAL A 124 -11.10 5.31 13.44
CA VAL A 124 -10.95 4.58 14.71
C VAL A 124 -9.48 4.52 15.12
N SER A 125 -8.59 4.18 14.21
CA SER A 125 -7.14 4.08 14.49
C SER A 125 -6.57 5.42 14.92
N TYR A 126 -6.92 6.51 14.24
CA TYR A 126 -6.49 7.86 14.59
C TYR A 126 -7.00 8.25 16.00
N THR A 127 -8.25 7.96 16.32
CA THR A 127 -8.83 8.24 17.64
C THR A 127 -8.07 7.51 18.75
N HIS A 128 -7.73 6.24 18.55
CA HIS A 128 -6.95 5.46 19.53
C HIS A 128 -5.51 5.96 19.72
N LEU A 129 -4.89 6.45 18.65
CA LEU A 129 -3.51 6.97 18.69
C LEU A 129 -3.41 8.37 19.34
N THR A 130 -4.48 9.17 19.24
CA THR A 130 -4.47 10.58 19.68
C THR A 130 -5.15 10.81 21.03
N LEU A 131 -5.95 9.88 21.52
CA LEU A 131 -6.50 9.99 22.86
C LEU A 131 -5.39 9.83 23.90
N PRO A 132 -5.27 10.77 24.87
CA PRO A 132 -4.33 10.59 25.97
C PRO A 132 -4.70 9.29 26.70
N THR A 133 -3.74 8.37 26.80
CA THR A 133 -3.84 7.23 27.70
C THR A 133 -4.10 7.80 29.09
N LYS A 134 -5.31 7.62 29.59
CA LYS A 134 -5.56 7.88 31.01
C LYS A 134 -4.64 6.96 31.79
N ALA A 135 -3.67 7.59 32.41
CA ALA A 135 -2.85 6.92 33.41
C ALA A 135 -3.76 6.44 34.58
#